data_8de29603ecc380944316c641d9b82276
#
_entry.id   8de29603ecc380944316c641d9b82276
#
_cell.length_a   1.000
_cell.length_b   1.000
_cell.length_c   1.000
_cell.angle_alpha   90.00
_cell.angle_beta   90.00
_cell.angle_gamma   90.00
#
_symmetry.space_group_name_H-M   'P 1'
#
loop_
_entity.id
_entity.type
_entity.pdbx_description
1 polymer ?
#
loop_
_entity_poly.entity_id
_entity_poly.type
_entity_poly.pdbx_seq_one_letter_code
_entity_poly.pdbx_strand_id
1 'polypeptide(L)'
;MVKPKIGIFGLTGCAGEQIVILNCEDQLIDILDAIDIRYFPTAMTKNDDKCELDIAFVEGAVVQPEDEELLKKIRQRSKLLIAIGTCAVWGGLPAMRNDVQREEFLEKVYGTKGKSFKSIPAQPLNNFIKVDLSISGCPIEKEQFLKAVTYLLHGDPPLLPSYAVCTECKMNEYVCMLVGKNKLCLGPITMAGCGARCPGYNIPCIGCRGPVDEANVASEVKILKEKGFTLRDIENRLRSFAAQAEILQEQFKKE
;
A
#
# COMPACT_ATOMS: atom_id res chain seq x y z
N MET A 1 10.44 30.93 -6.47
CA MET A 1 10.16 30.14 -5.25
C MET A 1 11.22 29.05 -5.14
N VAL A 2 11.64 28.69 -3.94
CA VAL A 2 12.57 27.56 -3.74
C VAL A 2 11.79 26.27 -3.98
N LYS A 3 12.28 25.43 -4.90
CA LYS A 3 11.64 24.12 -5.17
C LYS A 3 11.75 23.21 -3.94
N PRO A 4 10.68 22.54 -3.50
CA PRO A 4 10.75 21.59 -2.39
C PRO A 4 11.65 20.40 -2.75
N LYS A 5 12.47 19.99 -1.81
CA LYS A 5 13.40 18.85 -1.95
C LYS A 5 12.67 17.56 -1.66
N ILE A 6 12.70 16.63 -2.62
CA ILE A 6 11.96 15.37 -2.54
C ILE A 6 12.91 14.18 -2.60
N GLY A 7 12.62 13.17 -1.78
CA GLY A 7 13.24 11.85 -1.85
C GLY A 7 12.20 10.76 -2.13
N ILE A 8 12.56 9.78 -2.96
CA ILE A 8 11.76 8.59 -3.25
C ILE A 8 12.59 7.37 -2.86
N PHE A 9 12.06 6.59 -1.93
CA PHE A 9 12.77 5.48 -1.29
C PHE A 9 12.02 4.18 -1.45
N GLY A 10 12.75 3.09 -1.67
CA GLY A 10 12.24 1.73 -1.63
C GLY A 10 12.82 0.96 -0.45
N LEU A 11 11.94 0.29 0.32
CA LEU A 11 12.27 -0.78 1.24
C LEU A 11 11.97 -2.12 0.56
N THR A 12 11.60 -3.14 1.32
CA THR A 12 11.25 -4.44 0.73
C THR A 12 9.89 -4.39 0.03
N GLY A 13 9.91 -4.45 -1.30
CA GLY A 13 8.74 -4.38 -2.18
C GLY A 13 9.06 -4.79 -3.61
N CYS A 14 8.14 -4.53 -4.53
CA CYS A 14 8.29 -4.85 -5.94
C CYS A 14 8.71 -3.63 -6.81
N ALA A 15 8.92 -2.47 -6.20
CA ALA A 15 9.16 -1.18 -6.86
C ALA A 15 8.00 -0.71 -7.78
N GLY A 16 6.80 -1.26 -7.59
CA GLY A 16 5.64 -0.93 -8.42
C GLY A 16 5.24 0.53 -8.32
N GLU A 17 5.32 1.12 -7.14
CA GLU A 17 5.02 2.53 -6.89
C GLU A 17 6.03 3.45 -7.58
N GLN A 18 7.32 3.10 -7.56
CA GLN A 18 8.36 3.84 -8.28
C GLN A 18 8.14 3.81 -9.79
N ILE A 19 7.72 2.65 -10.33
CA ILE A 19 7.37 2.52 -11.75
C ILE A 19 6.15 3.38 -12.10
N VAL A 20 5.12 3.44 -11.24
CA VAL A 20 3.97 4.34 -11.46
C VAL A 20 4.41 5.80 -11.48
N ILE A 21 5.31 6.21 -10.58
CA ILE A 21 5.87 7.58 -10.57
C ILE A 21 6.61 7.87 -11.88
N LEU A 22 7.43 6.94 -12.36
CA LEU A 22 8.15 7.09 -13.64
C LEU A 22 7.20 7.14 -14.84
N ASN A 23 6.10 6.41 -14.80
CA ASN A 23 5.07 6.42 -15.85
C ASN A 23 4.18 7.69 -15.84
N CYS A 24 4.48 8.68 -14.99
CA CYS A 24 3.88 10.01 -15.09
C CYS A 24 4.48 10.87 -16.24
N GLU A 25 4.90 10.24 -17.33
CA GLU A 25 5.71 10.82 -18.41
C GLU A 25 5.21 12.17 -18.92
N ASP A 26 3.91 12.28 -19.20
CA ASP A 26 3.32 13.50 -19.76
C ASP A 26 3.35 14.69 -18.78
N GLN A 27 3.27 14.41 -17.47
CA GLN A 27 3.27 15.40 -16.40
C GLN A 27 4.60 15.48 -15.67
N LEU A 28 5.53 14.56 -15.97
CA LEU A 28 6.80 14.45 -15.24
C LEU A 28 7.65 15.71 -15.41
N ILE A 29 7.66 16.31 -16.61
CA ILE A 29 8.41 17.54 -16.90
C ILE A 29 7.88 18.68 -16.05
N ASP A 30 6.55 18.87 -16.00
CA ASP A 30 5.92 19.92 -15.21
C ASP A 30 6.19 19.71 -13.70
N ILE A 31 6.18 18.46 -13.24
CA ILE A 31 6.51 18.11 -11.85
C ILE A 31 8.00 18.44 -11.57
N LEU A 32 8.93 18.03 -12.43
CA LEU A 32 10.37 18.32 -12.28
C LEU A 32 10.67 19.82 -12.31
N ASP A 33 9.85 20.59 -13.02
CA ASP A 33 9.96 22.05 -12.97
C ASP A 33 9.46 22.64 -11.64
N ALA A 34 8.61 21.94 -10.92
CA ALA A 34 8.06 22.37 -9.63
C ALA A 34 8.83 21.86 -8.42
N ILE A 35 9.56 20.74 -8.51
CA ILE A 35 10.25 20.05 -7.41
C ILE A 35 11.75 19.88 -7.67
N ASP A 36 12.50 19.57 -6.60
CA ASP A 36 13.94 19.26 -6.65
C ASP A 36 14.13 17.82 -6.11
N ILE A 37 14.21 16.83 -7.02
CA ILE A 37 14.42 15.43 -6.63
C ILE A 37 15.88 15.25 -6.22
N ARG A 38 16.11 14.95 -4.94
CA ARG A 38 17.44 14.74 -4.34
C ARG A 38 17.83 13.28 -4.21
N TYR A 39 16.84 12.41 -4.11
CA TYR A 39 17.08 10.99 -3.93
C TYR A 39 16.04 10.17 -4.69
N PHE A 40 16.43 9.38 -5.66
CA PHE A 40 15.61 8.42 -6.39
C PHE A 40 16.51 7.40 -7.11
N PRO A 41 17.06 6.39 -6.41
CA PRO A 41 18.06 5.47 -6.97
C PRO A 41 17.61 4.71 -8.22
N THR A 42 16.31 4.44 -8.35
CA THR A 42 15.76 3.75 -9.53
C THR A 42 15.84 4.60 -10.81
N ALA A 43 15.83 5.93 -10.68
CA ALA A 43 15.80 6.85 -11.82
C ALA A 43 17.05 7.73 -11.95
N MET A 44 17.86 7.83 -10.89
CA MET A 44 18.99 8.78 -10.84
C MET A 44 20.30 8.08 -10.48
N THR A 45 21.38 8.45 -11.16
CA THR A 45 22.75 7.97 -10.84
C THR A 45 23.37 8.72 -9.67
N LYS A 46 23.03 10.02 -9.50
CA LYS A 46 23.53 10.85 -8.40
C LYS A 46 22.42 11.08 -7.39
N ASN A 47 22.60 10.51 -6.22
CA ASN A 47 21.65 10.61 -5.12
C ASN A 47 22.32 11.28 -3.92
N ASP A 48 21.63 12.22 -3.28
CA ASP A 48 22.07 12.89 -2.06
C ASP A 48 21.39 12.23 -0.85
N ASP A 49 22.11 11.34 -0.20
CA ASP A 49 21.64 10.57 0.95
C ASP A 49 21.72 11.33 2.30
N LYS A 50 22.22 12.58 2.28
CA LYS A 50 22.44 13.40 3.49
C LYS A 50 21.60 14.65 3.56
N CYS A 51 21.04 15.13 2.44
CA CYS A 51 20.28 16.37 2.44
C CYS A 51 18.99 16.26 3.25
N GLU A 52 18.58 17.37 3.86
CA GLU A 52 17.25 17.55 4.42
C GLU A 52 16.21 17.55 3.30
N LEU A 53 15.10 16.88 3.52
CA LEU A 53 14.00 16.73 2.57
C LEU A 53 12.75 17.44 3.07
N ASP A 54 12.04 18.09 2.17
CA ASP A 54 10.72 18.61 2.46
C ASP A 54 9.70 17.47 2.47
N ILE A 55 9.80 16.52 1.49
CA ILE A 55 8.91 15.37 1.38
C ILE A 55 9.74 14.12 1.07
N ALA A 56 9.48 13.03 1.81
CA ALA A 56 9.97 11.69 1.50
C ALA A 56 8.80 10.78 1.15
N PHE A 57 8.80 10.22 -0.06
CA PHE A 57 7.92 9.12 -0.44
C PHE A 57 8.64 7.80 -0.17
N VAL A 58 8.01 6.91 0.58
CA VAL A 58 8.59 5.62 0.95
C VAL A 58 7.65 4.49 0.56
N GLU A 59 8.12 3.57 -0.29
CA GLU A 59 7.41 2.33 -0.63
C GLU A 59 8.04 1.12 0.05
N GLY A 60 7.30 0.00 0.04
CA GLY A 60 7.77 -1.26 0.58
C GLY A 60 7.48 -1.43 2.07
N ALA A 61 7.62 -2.66 2.56
CA ALA A 61 7.41 -3.03 3.96
C ALA A 61 8.77 -3.18 4.68
N VAL A 62 8.76 -3.09 5.99
CA VAL A 62 9.91 -3.42 6.83
C VAL A 62 9.91 -4.94 7.05
N VAL A 63 10.93 -5.65 6.54
CA VAL A 63 11.07 -7.11 6.67
C VAL A 63 12.43 -7.55 7.20
N GLN A 64 13.32 -6.60 7.45
CA GLN A 64 14.66 -6.85 8.02
C GLN A 64 15.10 -5.64 8.86
N PRO A 65 16.04 -5.84 9.81
CA PRO A 65 16.50 -4.75 10.67
C PRO A 65 17.08 -3.56 9.91
N GLU A 66 17.71 -3.81 8.77
CA GLU A 66 18.32 -2.80 7.91
C GLU A 66 17.25 -1.86 7.29
N ASP A 67 16.05 -2.39 6.98
CA ASP A 67 14.91 -1.59 6.51
C ASP A 67 14.45 -0.60 7.61
N GLU A 68 14.38 -1.06 8.85
CA GLU A 68 14.02 -0.24 10.00
C GLU A 68 15.02 0.89 10.23
N GLU A 69 16.33 0.58 10.20
CA GLU A 69 17.38 1.58 10.36
C GLU A 69 17.33 2.64 9.25
N LEU A 70 17.16 2.21 8.01
CA LEU A 70 17.03 3.10 6.86
C LEU A 70 15.79 3.99 7.00
N LEU A 71 14.66 3.42 7.37
CA LEU A 71 13.40 4.13 7.57
C LEU A 71 13.52 5.22 8.65
N LYS A 72 14.17 4.92 9.77
CA LYS A 72 14.43 5.90 10.84
C LYS A 72 15.32 7.05 10.37
N LYS A 73 16.36 6.77 9.56
CA LYS A 73 17.23 7.80 8.95
C LYS A 73 16.45 8.68 7.97
N ILE A 74 15.57 8.10 7.16
CA ILE A 74 14.70 8.85 6.25
C ILE A 74 13.78 9.78 7.06
N ARG A 75 13.13 9.25 8.11
CA ARG A 75 12.23 10.06 8.96
C ARG A 75 12.94 11.26 9.61
N GLN A 76 14.16 11.06 10.11
CA GLN A 76 14.91 12.11 10.79
C GLN A 76 15.24 13.31 9.90
N ARG A 77 15.42 13.10 8.60
CA ARG A 77 15.79 14.14 7.62
C ARG A 77 14.63 14.64 6.75
N SER A 78 13.40 14.19 7.02
CA SER A 78 12.21 14.55 6.23
C SER A 78 11.23 15.36 7.06
N LYS A 79 10.72 16.48 6.54
CA LYS A 79 9.64 17.25 7.17
C LYS A 79 8.34 16.46 7.11
N LEU A 80 7.97 15.97 5.91
CA LEU A 80 6.83 15.09 5.69
C LEU A 80 7.32 13.73 5.19
N LEU A 81 6.79 12.65 5.73
CA LEU A 81 7.01 11.29 5.27
C LEU A 81 5.69 10.67 4.84
N ILE A 82 5.65 10.24 3.59
CA ILE A 82 4.46 9.70 2.93
C ILE A 82 4.70 8.24 2.59
N ALA A 83 3.89 7.36 3.17
CA ALA A 83 3.86 5.95 2.82
C ALA A 83 3.11 5.77 1.50
N ILE A 84 3.75 5.20 0.49
CA ILE A 84 3.13 4.91 -0.81
C ILE A 84 3.09 3.41 -1.06
N GLY A 85 1.94 2.96 -1.55
CA GLY A 85 1.68 1.56 -1.83
C GLY A 85 1.24 0.74 -0.62
N THR A 86 0.54 -0.32 -0.90
CA THR A 86 -0.06 -1.21 0.10
C THR A 86 0.98 -1.89 0.99
N CYS A 87 2.20 -2.13 0.49
CA CYS A 87 3.28 -2.69 1.30
C CYS A 87 3.70 -1.74 2.42
N ALA A 88 3.86 -0.46 2.12
CA ALA A 88 4.22 0.58 3.09
C ALA A 88 3.10 0.83 4.11
N VAL A 89 1.84 0.78 3.68
CA VAL A 89 0.68 1.16 4.49
C VAL A 89 0.14 0.01 5.33
N TRP A 90 0.13 -1.23 4.79
CA TRP A 90 -0.54 -2.39 5.38
C TRP A 90 0.36 -3.65 5.49
N GLY A 91 1.66 -3.53 5.20
CA GLY A 91 2.56 -4.68 5.09
C GLY A 91 2.47 -5.44 3.76
N GLY A 92 1.36 -5.27 3.03
CA GLY A 92 1.15 -5.78 1.68
C GLY A 92 1.32 -7.29 1.50
N LEU A 93 1.69 -7.69 0.30
CA LEU A 93 1.99 -9.10 -0.05
C LEU A 93 3.08 -9.72 0.84
N PRO A 94 4.16 -9.02 1.23
CA PRO A 94 5.15 -9.60 2.15
C PRO A 94 4.55 -10.07 3.48
N ALA A 95 3.50 -9.39 3.99
CA ALA A 95 2.87 -9.71 5.26
C ALA A 95 1.78 -10.79 5.18
N MET A 96 1.36 -11.23 3.99
CA MET A 96 0.23 -12.13 3.83
C MET A 96 0.39 -13.48 4.54
N ARG A 97 1.64 -13.89 4.82
CA ARG A 97 1.99 -15.15 5.48
C ARG A 97 2.72 -14.96 6.82
N ASN A 98 2.52 -13.83 7.48
CA ASN A 98 3.01 -13.63 8.84
C ASN A 98 2.37 -14.58 9.88
N ASP A 99 1.32 -15.32 9.50
CA ASP A 99 0.68 -16.39 10.26
C ASP A 99 1.51 -17.68 10.33
N VAL A 100 2.51 -17.85 9.43
CA VAL A 100 3.43 -19.00 9.42
C VAL A 100 4.69 -18.65 10.19
N GLN A 101 5.21 -19.60 10.99
CA GLN A 101 6.48 -19.42 11.68
C GLN A 101 7.60 -19.18 10.67
N ARG A 102 8.40 -18.15 10.95
CA ARG A 102 9.43 -17.66 10.03
C ARG A 102 10.47 -18.71 9.69
N GLU A 103 10.90 -19.44 10.68
CA GLU A 103 11.92 -20.50 10.56
C GLU A 103 11.44 -21.62 9.65
N GLU A 104 10.20 -22.07 9.82
CA GLU A 104 9.56 -23.08 8.97
C GLU A 104 9.46 -22.61 7.51
N PHE A 105 9.06 -21.34 7.31
CA PHE A 105 8.95 -20.76 5.98
C PHE A 105 10.30 -20.65 5.29
N LEU A 106 11.34 -20.17 6.00
CA LEU A 106 12.69 -20.04 5.47
C LEU A 106 13.31 -21.40 5.16
N GLU A 107 13.12 -22.40 6.02
CA GLU A 107 13.60 -23.75 5.79
C GLU A 107 12.93 -24.39 4.58
N LYS A 108 11.62 -24.21 4.43
CA LYS A 108 10.85 -24.75 3.29
C LYS A 108 11.26 -24.16 1.94
N VAL A 109 11.64 -22.87 1.91
CA VAL A 109 12.03 -22.17 0.68
C VAL A 109 13.52 -22.30 0.36
N TYR A 110 14.39 -22.15 1.37
CA TYR A 110 15.84 -22.06 1.20
C TYR A 110 16.61 -23.23 1.80
N GLY A 111 15.93 -24.22 2.41
CA GLY A 111 16.56 -25.34 3.11
C GLY A 111 17.46 -24.83 4.25
N THR A 112 18.59 -25.50 4.44
CA THR A 112 19.55 -25.15 5.51
C THR A 112 20.11 -23.73 5.41
N LYS A 113 20.14 -23.13 4.22
CA LYS A 113 20.59 -21.75 4.00
C LYS A 113 19.60 -20.72 4.56
N GLY A 114 18.36 -21.10 4.80
CA GLY A 114 17.34 -20.22 5.40
C GLY A 114 17.77 -19.59 6.73
N LYS A 115 18.60 -20.31 7.52
CA LYS A 115 19.10 -19.84 8.81
C LYS A 115 20.03 -18.61 8.74
N SER A 116 20.57 -18.29 7.57
CA SER A 116 21.43 -17.11 7.38
C SER A 116 20.67 -15.80 7.17
N PHE A 117 19.37 -15.87 6.88
CA PHE A 117 18.55 -14.68 6.64
C PHE A 117 18.02 -14.08 7.95
N LYS A 118 18.38 -12.82 8.20
CA LYS A 118 17.95 -12.05 9.38
C LYS A 118 16.63 -11.31 9.08
N SER A 119 15.61 -12.02 8.63
CA SER A 119 14.33 -11.37 8.33
C SER A 119 13.39 -11.41 9.53
N ILE A 120 12.54 -10.37 9.64
CA ILE A 120 11.47 -10.24 10.62
C ILE A 120 10.11 -10.40 9.93
N PRO A 121 9.00 -10.64 10.65
CA PRO A 121 7.67 -10.57 10.07
C PRO A 121 7.46 -9.22 9.41
N ALA A 122 6.94 -9.23 8.18
CA ALA A 122 6.74 -7.99 7.41
C ALA A 122 5.76 -7.05 8.10
N GLN A 123 6.13 -5.79 8.23
CA GLN A 123 5.36 -4.78 8.95
C GLN A 123 5.20 -3.50 8.11
N PRO A 124 4.08 -2.76 8.27
CA PRO A 124 3.90 -1.44 7.68
C PRO A 124 4.81 -0.40 8.36
N LEU A 125 5.02 0.73 7.69
CA LEU A 125 5.96 1.77 8.15
C LEU A 125 5.53 2.43 9.47
N ASN A 126 4.23 2.60 9.67
CA ASN A 126 3.66 3.25 10.85
C ASN A 126 3.93 2.51 12.18
N ASN A 127 4.34 1.23 12.11
CA ASN A 127 4.75 0.48 13.31
C ASN A 127 6.12 0.90 13.85
N PHE A 128 6.92 1.63 13.06
CA PHE A 128 8.30 2.00 13.42
C PHE A 128 8.51 3.51 13.53
N ILE A 129 7.76 4.29 12.77
CA ILE A 129 7.89 5.75 12.69
C ILE A 129 6.53 6.41 12.52
N LYS A 130 6.48 7.72 12.78
CA LYS A 130 5.32 8.53 12.40
C LYS A 130 5.27 8.69 10.88
N VAL A 131 4.19 8.23 10.26
CA VAL A 131 3.81 8.49 8.88
C VAL A 131 2.84 9.67 8.86
N ASP A 132 3.09 10.68 8.03
CA ASP A 132 2.27 11.90 7.98
C ASP A 132 1.09 11.75 7.01
N LEU A 133 1.25 10.95 5.96
CA LEU A 133 0.22 10.64 4.95
C LEU A 133 0.44 9.24 4.38
N SER A 134 -0.65 8.57 3.99
CA SER A 134 -0.61 7.27 3.33
C SER A 134 -1.39 7.28 2.01
N ILE A 135 -0.77 6.79 0.94
CA ILE A 135 -1.41 6.59 -0.36
C ILE A 135 -1.36 5.09 -0.67
N SER A 136 -2.47 4.39 -0.40
CA SER A 136 -2.53 2.94 -0.55
C SER A 136 -2.92 2.53 -1.97
N GLY A 137 -2.40 1.39 -2.41
CA GLY A 137 -2.65 0.76 -3.71
C GLY A 137 -1.58 -0.28 -4.01
N CYS A 138 -1.87 -1.24 -4.87
CA CYS A 138 -0.89 -2.22 -5.31
C CYS A 138 -1.00 -2.43 -6.85
N PRO A 139 -0.33 -1.54 -7.61
CA PRO A 139 0.30 -0.30 -7.19
C PRO A 139 -0.69 0.86 -6.94
N ILE A 140 -0.15 2.03 -6.55
CA ILE A 140 -0.92 3.29 -6.43
C ILE A 140 -1.44 3.74 -7.80
N GLU A 141 -2.47 4.59 -7.82
CA GLU A 141 -2.98 5.17 -9.06
C GLU A 141 -2.20 6.45 -9.42
N LYS A 142 -1.80 6.57 -10.70
CA LYS A 142 -1.07 7.72 -11.26
C LYS A 142 -1.76 9.04 -10.94
N GLU A 143 -3.04 9.16 -11.26
CA GLU A 143 -3.83 10.37 -11.05
C GLU A 143 -3.94 10.74 -9.56
N GLN A 144 -4.05 9.74 -8.70
CA GLN A 144 -4.10 9.96 -7.25
C GLN A 144 -2.76 10.48 -6.72
N PHE A 145 -1.65 9.93 -7.20
CA PHE A 145 -0.30 10.38 -6.84
C PHE A 145 -0.07 11.84 -7.30
N LEU A 146 -0.36 12.13 -8.57
CA LEU A 146 -0.22 13.47 -9.14
C LEU A 146 -1.05 14.50 -8.40
N LYS A 147 -2.31 14.17 -8.09
CA LYS A 147 -3.19 15.02 -7.29
C LYS A 147 -2.62 15.25 -5.89
N ALA A 148 -2.12 14.20 -5.23
CA ALA A 148 -1.53 14.33 -3.91
C ALA A 148 -0.29 15.25 -3.93
N VAL A 149 0.61 15.07 -4.91
CA VAL A 149 1.78 15.94 -5.08
C VAL A 149 1.34 17.40 -5.28
N THR A 150 0.34 17.65 -6.13
CA THR A 150 -0.17 19.00 -6.38
C THR A 150 -0.66 19.68 -5.10
N TYR A 151 -1.46 19.00 -4.28
CA TYR A 151 -1.92 19.54 -3.00
C TYR A 151 -0.74 19.84 -2.05
N LEU A 152 0.19 18.91 -1.92
CA LEU A 152 1.36 19.06 -1.06
C LEU A 152 2.25 20.24 -1.47
N LEU A 153 2.40 20.49 -2.78
CA LEU A 153 3.14 21.64 -3.29
C LEU A 153 2.50 22.99 -2.93
N HIS A 154 1.17 23.01 -2.74
CA HIS A 154 0.44 24.20 -2.27
C HIS A 154 0.38 24.28 -0.73
N GLY A 155 0.93 23.29 -0.01
CA GLY A 155 0.89 23.24 1.46
C GLY A 155 -0.42 22.70 2.02
N ASP A 156 -1.28 22.14 1.16
CA ASP A 156 -2.60 21.61 1.52
C ASP A 156 -2.57 20.09 1.72
N PRO A 157 -3.38 19.53 2.64
CA PRO A 157 -3.53 18.10 2.77
C PRO A 157 -4.26 17.53 1.53
N PRO A 158 -3.77 16.43 0.93
CA PRO A 158 -4.41 15.83 -0.22
C PRO A 158 -5.79 15.26 0.12
N LEU A 159 -6.77 15.53 -0.73
CA LEU A 159 -8.10 14.93 -0.64
C LEU A 159 -8.04 13.52 -1.23
N LEU A 160 -7.85 12.52 -0.38
CA LEU A 160 -7.88 11.10 -0.75
C LEU A 160 -9.28 10.51 -0.53
N PRO A 161 -9.68 9.48 -1.32
CA PRO A 161 -10.95 8.81 -1.11
C PRO A 161 -11.05 8.19 0.29
N SER A 162 -12.15 8.45 1.00
CA SER A 162 -12.47 7.88 2.32
C SER A 162 -13.69 6.94 2.28
N TYR A 163 -14.09 6.50 1.09
CA TYR A 163 -15.25 5.64 0.85
C TYR A 163 -14.83 4.33 0.19
N ALA A 164 -15.74 3.35 0.18
CA ALA A 164 -15.48 2.01 -0.36
C ALA A 164 -15.51 1.97 -1.90
N VAL A 165 -14.76 1.02 -2.50
CA VAL A 165 -14.76 0.75 -3.96
C VAL A 165 -16.17 0.54 -4.52
N CYS A 166 -17.11 0.02 -3.73
CA CYS A 166 -18.49 -0.14 -4.15
C CYS A 166 -19.15 1.16 -4.60
N THR A 167 -18.74 2.31 -4.07
CA THR A 167 -19.24 3.62 -4.52
C THR A 167 -18.85 3.88 -5.97
N GLU A 168 -17.55 3.74 -6.30
CA GLU A 168 -17.06 3.88 -7.67
C GLU A 168 -17.68 2.84 -8.62
N CYS A 169 -17.81 1.60 -8.13
CA CYS A 169 -18.40 0.51 -8.89
C CYS A 169 -19.86 0.82 -9.30
N LYS A 170 -20.64 1.42 -8.38
CA LYS A 170 -22.03 1.83 -8.65
C LYS A 170 -22.10 3.07 -9.54
N MET A 171 -21.22 4.05 -9.32
CA MET A 171 -21.16 5.26 -10.17
C MET A 171 -20.84 4.92 -11.63
N ASN A 172 -20.05 3.87 -11.85
CA ASN A 172 -19.71 3.38 -13.18
C ASN A 172 -20.70 2.33 -13.73
N GLU A 173 -21.81 2.07 -13.02
CA GLU A 173 -22.87 1.13 -13.41
C GLU A 173 -22.38 -0.30 -13.67
N TYR A 174 -21.28 -0.73 -13.01
CA TYR A 174 -20.75 -2.06 -13.17
C TYR A 174 -21.62 -3.12 -12.49
N VAL A 175 -21.70 -4.29 -13.11
CA VAL A 175 -22.41 -5.45 -12.53
C VAL A 175 -21.74 -5.85 -11.22
N CYS A 176 -22.54 -5.94 -10.14
CA CYS A 176 -22.02 -6.32 -8.84
C CYS A 176 -21.46 -7.76 -8.85
N MET A 177 -20.16 -7.90 -8.59
CA MET A 177 -19.50 -9.20 -8.57
C MET A 177 -19.99 -10.08 -7.41
N LEU A 178 -20.33 -9.46 -6.26
CA LEU A 178 -20.79 -10.19 -5.09
C LEU A 178 -22.24 -10.68 -5.24
N VAL A 179 -23.15 -9.79 -5.66
CA VAL A 179 -24.59 -10.09 -5.75
C VAL A 179 -24.93 -10.70 -7.12
N GLY A 180 -24.52 -10.07 -8.21
CA GLY A 180 -24.91 -10.46 -9.56
C GLY A 180 -24.13 -11.65 -10.13
N LYS A 181 -22.90 -11.90 -9.65
CA LYS A 181 -22.03 -12.97 -10.16
C LYS A 181 -21.63 -14.02 -9.11
N ASN A 182 -22.05 -13.87 -7.87
CA ASN A 182 -21.66 -14.72 -6.74
C ASN A 182 -20.15 -14.96 -6.64
N LYS A 183 -19.36 -13.88 -6.73
CA LYS A 183 -17.90 -13.88 -6.62
C LYS A 183 -17.48 -13.29 -5.29
N LEU A 184 -16.43 -13.86 -4.65
CA LEU A 184 -15.83 -13.29 -3.44
C LEU A 184 -15.20 -11.93 -3.79
N CYS A 185 -15.85 -10.85 -3.37
CA CYS A 185 -15.51 -9.47 -3.74
C CYS A 185 -15.38 -8.62 -2.47
N LEU A 186 -14.21 -8.04 -2.22
CA LEU A 186 -13.93 -7.19 -1.06
C LEU A 186 -14.26 -5.70 -1.28
N GLY A 187 -14.98 -5.37 -2.37
CA GLY A 187 -15.36 -3.98 -2.69
C GLY A 187 -16.05 -3.22 -1.55
N PRO A 188 -16.94 -3.85 -0.76
CA PRO A 188 -17.62 -3.19 0.35
C PRO A 188 -16.71 -2.63 1.44
N ILE A 189 -15.56 -3.25 1.67
CA ILE A 189 -14.63 -2.89 2.74
C ILE A 189 -13.29 -2.30 2.25
N THR A 190 -13.07 -2.24 0.93
CA THR A 190 -11.81 -1.77 0.35
C THR A 190 -11.89 -0.29 0.03
N MET A 191 -10.84 0.47 0.36
CA MET A 191 -10.68 1.89 0.04
C MET A 191 -10.74 2.15 -1.47
N ALA A 192 -11.53 3.12 -1.88
CA ALA A 192 -11.67 3.57 -3.26
C ALA A 192 -10.43 4.32 -3.80
N GLY A 193 -10.50 4.81 -5.02
CA GLY A 193 -9.46 5.59 -5.71
C GLY A 193 -8.88 4.89 -6.93
N CYS A 194 -9.38 3.69 -7.28
CA CYS A 194 -8.96 2.94 -8.48
C CYS A 194 -10.01 2.93 -9.60
N GLY A 195 -11.11 3.71 -9.45
CA GLY A 195 -12.23 3.71 -10.39
C GLY A 195 -12.95 2.36 -10.50
N ALA A 196 -12.89 1.53 -9.44
CA ALA A 196 -13.42 0.17 -9.43
C ALA A 196 -12.95 -0.68 -10.64
N ARG A 197 -11.69 -0.54 -11.04
CA ARG A 197 -11.10 -1.17 -12.24
C ARG A 197 -11.40 -2.67 -12.34
N CYS A 198 -11.20 -3.44 -11.25
CA CYS A 198 -11.44 -4.88 -11.28
C CYS A 198 -12.89 -5.24 -11.64
N PRO A 199 -13.94 -4.68 -10.97
CA PRO A 199 -15.33 -4.88 -11.37
C PRO A 199 -15.62 -4.46 -12.81
N GLY A 200 -15.01 -3.39 -13.31
CA GLY A 200 -15.13 -2.96 -14.71
C GLY A 200 -14.68 -4.00 -15.72
N TYR A 201 -13.72 -4.85 -15.34
CA TYR A 201 -13.27 -6.00 -16.13
C TYR A 201 -13.92 -7.33 -15.73
N ASN A 202 -15.06 -7.32 -15.04
CA ASN A 202 -15.74 -8.51 -14.52
C ASN A 202 -14.90 -9.36 -13.55
N ILE A 203 -13.96 -8.75 -12.84
CA ILE A 203 -13.12 -9.35 -11.81
C ILE A 203 -13.59 -8.83 -10.44
N PRO A 204 -13.78 -9.67 -9.40
CA PRO A 204 -14.12 -9.19 -8.08
C PRO A 204 -12.99 -8.35 -7.48
N CYS A 205 -13.33 -7.34 -6.65
CA CYS A 205 -12.32 -6.59 -5.91
C CYS A 205 -11.53 -7.52 -4.99
N ILE A 206 -10.21 -7.41 -5.06
CA ILE A 206 -9.26 -8.27 -4.32
C ILE A 206 -8.73 -7.60 -3.04
N GLY A 207 -9.14 -6.37 -2.75
CA GLY A 207 -8.71 -5.69 -1.53
C GLY A 207 -7.33 -5.05 -1.59
N CYS A 208 -6.78 -4.82 -2.78
CA CYS A 208 -5.37 -4.39 -2.97
C CYS A 208 -5.04 -2.99 -2.40
N ARG A 209 -6.04 -2.21 -2.01
CA ARG A 209 -5.86 -0.88 -1.39
C ARG A 209 -6.01 -0.91 0.14
N GLY A 210 -6.30 -2.09 0.71
CA GLY A 210 -6.59 -2.24 2.13
C GLY A 210 -7.99 -1.72 2.52
N PRO A 211 -8.33 -1.81 3.82
CA PRO A 211 -9.64 -1.42 4.31
C PRO A 211 -9.85 0.10 4.26
N VAL A 212 -11.09 0.51 4.04
CA VAL A 212 -11.55 1.87 4.29
C VAL A 212 -11.71 2.08 5.80
N ASP A 213 -11.60 3.33 6.29
CA ASP A 213 -11.56 3.64 7.72
C ASP A 213 -12.77 3.09 8.51
N GLU A 214 -13.97 3.13 7.94
CA GLU A 214 -15.21 2.63 8.55
C GLU A 214 -15.63 1.25 8.02
N ALA A 215 -14.68 0.39 7.64
CA ALA A 215 -14.97 -0.93 7.09
C ALA A 215 -15.70 -1.82 8.08
N ASN A 216 -16.90 -2.29 7.74
CA ASN A 216 -17.59 -3.30 8.52
C ASN A 216 -17.18 -4.71 8.07
N VAL A 217 -16.00 -5.15 8.51
CA VAL A 217 -15.41 -6.44 8.13
C VAL A 217 -16.27 -7.61 8.61
N ALA A 218 -16.83 -7.52 9.82
CA ALA A 218 -17.67 -8.60 10.37
C ALA A 218 -18.94 -8.83 9.53
N SER A 219 -19.57 -7.75 9.05
CA SER A 219 -20.73 -7.85 8.16
C SER A 219 -20.34 -8.44 6.80
N GLU A 220 -19.21 -8.05 6.24
CA GLU A 220 -18.71 -8.59 4.98
C GLU A 220 -18.43 -10.09 5.09
N VAL A 221 -17.74 -10.53 6.13
CA VAL A 221 -17.46 -11.96 6.39
C VAL A 221 -18.77 -12.75 6.53
N LYS A 222 -19.76 -12.21 7.24
CA LYS A 222 -21.08 -12.84 7.38
C LYS A 222 -21.75 -13.01 6.01
N ILE A 223 -21.81 -11.97 5.20
CA ILE A 223 -22.42 -12.03 3.85
C ILE A 223 -21.69 -13.04 2.96
N LEU A 224 -20.37 -13.09 3.01
CA LEU A 224 -19.58 -14.04 2.23
C LEU A 224 -19.86 -15.49 2.67
N LYS A 225 -19.97 -15.76 3.98
CA LYS A 225 -20.35 -17.09 4.50
C LYS A 225 -21.76 -17.49 4.04
N GLU A 226 -22.74 -16.58 4.11
CA GLU A 226 -24.12 -16.81 3.63
C GLU A 226 -24.16 -17.11 2.12
N LYS A 227 -23.22 -16.59 1.34
CA LYS A 227 -23.06 -16.89 -0.09
C LYS A 227 -22.32 -18.19 -0.40
N GLY A 228 -21.90 -18.93 0.62
CA GLY A 228 -21.28 -20.26 0.51
C GLY A 228 -19.77 -20.25 0.35
N PHE A 229 -19.09 -19.12 0.56
CA PHE A 229 -17.62 -19.08 0.60
C PHE A 229 -17.08 -19.67 1.90
N THR A 230 -16.00 -20.46 1.80
CA THR A 230 -15.38 -21.03 3.00
C THR A 230 -14.67 -19.95 3.81
N LEU A 231 -14.60 -20.12 5.12
CA LEU A 231 -13.87 -19.21 6.00
C LEU A 231 -12.41 -19.05 5.55
N ARG A 232 -11.78 -20.17 5.19
CA ARG A 232 -10.40 -20.19 4.68
C ARG A 232 -10.21 -19.32 3.42
N ASP A 233 -11.15 -19.36 2.47
CA ASP A 233 -11.07 -18.54 1.25
C ASP A 233 -11.22 -17.05 1.57
N ILE A 234 -12.15 -16.73 2.50
CA ILE A 234 -12.37 -15.37 2.97
C ILE A 234 -11.12 -14.82 3.66
N GLU A 235 -10.56 -15.54 4.61
CA GLU A 235 -9.35 -15.16 5.35
C GLU A 235 -8.15 -15.00 4.41
N ASN A 236 -7.89 -15.96 3.53
CA ASN A 236 -6.82 -15.87 2.54
C ASN A 236 -6.95 -14.61 1.69
N ARG A 237 -8.18 -14.25 1.29
CA ARG A 237 -8.43 -13.03 0.51
C ARG A 237 -8.19 -11.77 1.32
N LEU A 238 -8.66 -11.71 2.57
CA LEU A 238 -8.44 -10.57 3.47
C LEU A 238 -6.96 -10.37 3.80
N ARG A 239 -6.21 -11.46 4.00
CA ARG A 239 -4.77 -11.42 4.30
C ARG A 239 -3.90 -11.02 3.12
N SER A 240 -4.36 -11.18 1.87
CA SER A 240 -3.51 -11.03 0.68
C SER A 240 -2.79 -9.69 0.60
N PHE A 241 -3.43 -8.59 1.00
CA PHE A 241 -2.85 -7.26 0.85
C PHE A 241 -2.76 -6.46 2.16
N ALA A 242 -3.62 -6.73 3.12
CA ALA A 242 -3.74 -5.89 4.31
C ALA A 242 -3.77 -6.72 5.61
N ALA A 243 -2.99 -7.81 5.68
CA ALA A 243 -2.94 -8.69 6.83
C ALA A 243 -2.57 -7.97 8.14
N GLN A 244 -1.86 -6.85 8.07
CA GLN A 244 -1.45 -6.05 9.22
C GLN A 244 -2.43 -4.90 9.56
N ALA A 245 -3.52 -4.72 8.80
CA ALA A 245 -4.55 -3.76 9.16
C ALA A 245 -5.25 -4.19 10.46
N GLU A 246 -5.29 -3.31 11.45
CA GLU A 246 -5.80 -3.59 12.80
C GLU A 246 -7.23 -4.16 12.76
N ILE A 247 -8.10 -3.55 11.98
CA ILE A 247 -9.50 -3.98 11.82
C ILE A 247 -9.64 -5.41 11.26
N LEU A 248 -8.70 -5.87 10.43
CA LEU A 248 -8.66 -7.24 9.92
C LEU A 248 -8.07 -8.20 10.95
N GLN A 249 -7.03 -7.78 11.68
CA GLN A 249 -6.43 -8.58 12.75
C GLN A 249 -7.42 -8.85 13.88
N GLU A 250 -8.26 -7.88 14.23
CA GLU A 250 -9.34 -8.07 15.21
C GLU A 250 -10.34 -9.15 14.77
N GLN A 251 -10.65 -9.23 13.48
CA GLN A 251 -11.53 -10.26 12.94
C GLN A 251 -10.88 -11.65 13.02
N PHE A 252 -9.59 -11.78 12.75
CA PHE A 252 -8.86 -13.06 12.82
C PHE A 252 -8.70 -13.60 14.26
N LYS A 253 -8.74 -12.73 15.28
CA LYS A 253 -8.65 -13.11 16.69
C LYS A 253 -9.99 -13.61 17.27
N LYS A 254 -11.11 -13.28 16.63
CA LYS A 254 -12.47 -13.61 17.10
C LYS A 254 -12.96 -14.98 16.63
N GLU A 255 -12.22 -15.64 15.76
CA GLU A 255 -12.51 -16.96 15.17
C GLU A 255 -11.47 -18.01 15.56
#